data_bd3cfe8534e107958ea842221fb4cd7f
#
_entry.id   bd3cfe8534e107958ea842221fb4cd7f
#
_cell.length_a   1.000
_cell.length_b   1.000
_cell.length_c   1.000
_cell.angle_alpha   90.00
_cell.angle_beta   90.00
_cell.angle_gamma   90.00
#
_symmetry.space_group_name_H-M   'P 1'
#
loop_
_entity.id
_entity.type
_entity.pdbx_description
1 polymer ?
#
loop_
_entity_poly.entity_id
_entity_poly.type
_entity_poly.pdbx_seq_one_letter_code
_entity_poly.pdbx_strand_id
1 'polypeptide(L)'
;MIFLCYPKCTTCQKAQKWLDAKGIPYETRHIKEQNPTKAELRQWHQKSGLPLKKFFNTSGLLYKEKHLKEKLPLLSEDEMLALLAEDGMLVKRPMLIG
;
A
#
# COMPACT_ATOMS: atom_id res chain seq x y z
N MET A 1 -6.60 12.66 6.69
CA MET A 1 -5.69 11.51 6.70
C MET A 1 -6.43 10.28 6.20
N ILE A 2 -5.85 9.55 5.29
CA ILE A 2 -6.42 8.32 4.74
C ILE A 2 -5.72 7.13 5.38
N PHE A 3 -6.50 6.19 5.92
CA PHE A 3 -6.00 4.92 6.43
C PHE A 3 -6.35 3.82 5.44
N LEU A 4 -5.36 3.43 4.65
CA LEU A 4 -5.50 2.40 3.65
C LEU A 4 -5.27 1.04 4.30
N CYS A 5 -6.29 0.19 4.33
CA CYS A 5 -6.25 -1.07 5.08
C CYS A 5 -6.98 -2.20 4.38
N TYR A 6 -6.69 -3.41 4.83
CA TYR A 6 -7.43 -4.62 4.49
C TYR A 6 -8.08 -5.12 5.78
N PRO A 7 -9.43 -5.18 5.88
CA PRO A 7 -10.12 -5.49 7.13
C PRO A 7 -9.74 -6.81 7.79
N LYS A 8 -9.34 -7.80 7.00
CA LYS A 8 -8.91 -9.11 7.50
C LYS A 8 -7.45 -9.16 7.93
N CYS A 9 -6.70 -8.08 7.75
CA CYS A 9 -5.29 -8.03 8.11
C CYS A 9 -5.12 -7.69 9.59
N THR A 10 -4.49 -8.58 10.36
CA THR A 10 -4.25 -8.37 11.79
C THR A 10 -3.43 -7.12 12.07
N THR A 11 -2.42 -6.85 11.24
CA THR A 11 -1.57 -5.67 11.36
C THR A 11 -2.38 -4.39 11.17
N CYS A 12 -3.32 -4.40 10.20
CA CYS A 12 -4.24 -3.27 9.99
C CYS A 12 -5.14 -3.04 11.19
N GLN A 13 -5.67 -4.10 11.76
CA GLN A 13 -6.55 -4.02 12.94
C GLN A 13 -5.80 -3.42 14.15
N LYS A 14 -4.55 -3.82 14.38
CA LYS A 14 -3.73 -3.27 15.45
C LYS A 14 -3.44 -1.79 15.25
N ALA A 15 -3.11 -1.40 14.01
CA ALA A 15 -2.85 -0.01 13.67
C ALA A 15 -4.10 0.86 13.86
N GLN A 16 -5.27 0.33 13.49
CA GLN A 16 -6.54 1.03 13.67
C GLN A 16 -6.84 1.28 15.13
N LYS A 17 -6.64 0.28 15.98
CA LYS A 17 -6.83 0.42 17.43
C LYS A 17 -5.91 1.48 18.01
N TRP A 18 -4.67 1.53 17.54
CA TRP A 18 -3.70 2.53 17.97
C TRP A 18 -4.15 3.94 17.61
N LEU A 19 -4.62 4.13 16.37
CA LEU A 19 -5.14 5.42 15.90
C LEU A 19 -6.36 5.86 16.72
N ASP A 20 -7.28 4.95 16.97
CA ASP A 20 -8.48 5.24 17.76
C ASP A 20 -8.13 5.62 19.19
N ALA A 21 -7.18 4.91 19.80
CA ALA A 21 -6.71 5.21 21.15
C ALA A 21 -6.04 6.58 21.26
N LYS A 22 -5.40 7.04 20.18
CA LYS A 22 -4.75 8.36 20.12
C LYS A 22 -5.73 9.48 19.74
N GLY A 23 -6.96 9.14 19.37
CA GLY A 23 -7.95 10.13 18.94
C GLY A 23 -7.61 10.80 17.61
N ILE A 24 -6.83 10.13 16.75
CA ILE A 24 -6.43 10.68 15.46
C ILE A 24 -7.55 10.49 14.45
N PRO A 25 -8.10 11.56 13.84
CA PRO A 25 -9.13 11.41 12.83
C PRO A 25 -8.54 10.88 11.52
N TYR A 26 -9.24 9.93 10.90
CA TYR A 26 -8.82 9.35 9.62
C TYR A 26 -10.03 8.84 8.85
N GLU A 27 -9.87 8.72 7.53
CA GLU A 27 -10.83 8.12 6.64
C GLU A 27 -10.33 6.73 6.26
N THR A 28 -11.15 5.70 6.49
CA THR A 28 -10.81 4.32 6.14
C THR A 28 -11.05 4.07 4.66
N ARG A 29 -10.06 3.46 3.99
CA ARG A 29 -10.18 3.08 2.59
C ARG A 29 -9.77 1.62 2.43
N HIS A 30 -10.67 0.80 1.84
CA HIS A 30 -10.44 -0.62 1.62
C HIS A 30 -9.44 -0.82 0.48
N ILE A 31 -8.30 -1.43 0.78
CA ILE A 31 -7.18 -1.55 -0.17
C ILE A 31 -7.51 -2.38 -1.41
N LYS A 32 -8.42 -3.37 -1.28
CA LYS A 32 -8.82 -4.24 -2.39
C LYS A 32 -9.99 -3.69 -3.19
N GLU A 33 -11.04 -3.25 -2.50
CA GLU A 33 -12.27 -2.75 -3.15
C GLU A 33 -12.13 -1.34 -3.68
N GLN A 34 -11.29 -0.54 -3.03
CA GLN A 34 -11.01 0.85 -3.39
C GLN A 34 -9.52 1.01 -3.62
N ASN A 35 -8.91 0.09 -4.38
CA ASN A 35 -7.46 0.10 -4.55
C ASN A 35 -6.98 1.42 -5.16
N PRO A 36 -5.78 1.87 -4.76
CA PRO A 36 -5.24 3.14 -5.23
C PRO A 36 -5.06 3.17 -6.75
N THR A 37 -5.29 4.33 -7.34
CA THR A 37 -5.00 4.54 -8.75
C THR A 37 -3.50 4.81 -8.93
N LYS A 38 -3.03 4.66 -10.16
CA LYS A 38 -1.63 4.96 -10.51
C LYS A 38 -1.27 6.41 -10.18
N ALA A 39 -2.19 7.35 -10.45
CA ALA A 39 -1.98 8.78 -10.15
C ALA A 39 -1.85 9.03 -8.65
N GLU A 40 -2.71 8.40 -7.84
CA GLU A 40 -2.65 8.52 -6.38
C GLU A 40 -1.34 7.96 -5.83
N LEU A 41 -0.93 6.77 -6.29
CA LEU A 41 0.31 6.13 -5.86
C LEU A 41 1.53 6.97 -6.21
N ARG A 42 1.55 7.57 -7.40
CA ARG A 42 2.63 8.47 -7.82
C ARG A 42 2.74 9.67 -6.90
N GLN A 43 1.60 10.29 -6.58
CA GLN A 43 1.54 11.44 -5.67
C GLN A 43 2.02 11.07 -4.27
N TRP A 44 1.55 9.95 -3.74
CA TRP A 44 1.95 9.48 -2.41
C TRP A 44 3.44 9.11 -2.35
N HIS A 45 3.95 8.50 -3.41
CA HIS A 45 5.37 8.17 -3.52
C HIS A 45 6.23 9.43 -3.48
N GLN A 46 5.86 10.46 -4.24
CA GLN A 46 6.58 11.73 -4.25
C GLN A 46 6.58 12.40 -2.88
N LYS A 47 5.44 12.40 -2.20
CA LYS A 47 5.32 12.97 -0.86
C LYS A 47 6.13 12.25 0.19
N SER A 48 6.21 10.92 0.10
CA SER A 48 6.84 10.11 1.14
C SER A 48 8.36 10.20 1.15
N GLY A 49 8.97 10.44 -0.01
CA GLY A 49 10.42 10.38 -0.17
C GLY A 49 11.00 8.98 -0.02
N LEU A 50 10.17 7.96 0.08
CA LEU A 50 10.59 6.57 0.24
C LEU A 50 10.82 5.89 -1.12
N PRO A 51 11.70 4.85 -1.18
CA PRO A 51 11.81 4.03 -2.38
C PRO A 51 10.47 3.36 -2.71
N LEU A 52 10.13 3.27 -3.98
CA LEU A 52 8.85 2.70 -4.41
C LEU A 52 8.69 1.24 -3.99
N LYS A 53 9.78 0.50 -3.84
CA LYS A 53 9.77 -0.87 -3.33
C LYS A 53 9.10 -0.97 -1.96
N LYS A 54 9.18 0.08 -1.14
CA LYS A 54 8.56 0.11 0.17
C LYS A 54 7.02 0.16 0.12
N PHE A 55 6.44 0.42 -1.04
CA PHE A 55 5.00 0.45 -1.25
C PHE A 55 4.44 -0.94 -1.56
N PHE A 56 5.30 -1.94 -1.77
CA PHE A 56 4.88 -3.30 -2.07
C PHE A 56 4.72 -4.13 -0.79
N ASN A 57 3.70 -4.99 -0.77
CA ASN A 57 3.50 -5.97 0.27
C ASN A 57 4.40 -7.18 0.01
N THR A 58 5.64 -7.09 0.47
CA THR A 58 6.68 -8.11 0.21
C THR A 58 6.40 -9.46 0.87
N SER A 59 5.51 -9.49 1.87
CA SER A 59 5.11 -10.72 2.55
C SER A 59 3.88 -11.37 1.93
N GLY A 60 3.26 -10.72 0.94
CA GLY A 60 2.02 -11.20 0.33
C GLY A 60 2.24 -12.33 -0.68
N LEU A 61 1.21 -13.15 -0.86
CA LEU A 61 1.23 -14.26 -1.80
C LEU A 61 1.44 -13.80 -3.24
N LEU A 62 0.76 -12.74 -3.67
CA LEU A 62 0.89 -12.21 -5.03
C LEU A 62 2.31 -11.74 -5.32
N TYR A 63 2.95 -11.12 -4.35
CA TYR A 63 4.34 -10.68 -4.49
C TYR A 63 5.26 -11.88 -4.78
N LYS A 64 5.05 -12.97 -4.05
CA LYS A 64 5.82 -14.21 -4.19
C LYS A 64 5.49 -14.93 -5.49
N GLU A 65 4.21 -15.07 -5.81
CA GLU A 65 3.74 -15.75 -7.03
C GLU A 65 4.23 -15.07 -8.30
N LYS A 66 4.26 -13.74 -8.32
CA LYS A 66 4.73 -12.95 -9.46
C LYS A 66 6.25 -12.81 -9.50
N HIS A 67 6.98 -13.38 -8.54
CA HIS A 67 8.44 -13.28 -8.43
C HIS A 67 8.94 -11.83 -8.45
N LEU A 68 8.22 -10.95 -7.78
CA LEU A 68 8.50 -9.52 -7.82
C LEU A 68 9.84 -9.14 -7.17
N LYS A 69 10.29 -9.90 -6.17
CA LYS A 69 11.61 -9.68 -5.56
C LYS A 69 12.71 -9.64 -6.61
N GLU A 70 12.61 -10.51 -7.62
CA GLU A 70 13.59 -10.63 -8.69
C GLU A 70 13.30 -9.63 -9.82
N LYS A 71 12.03 -9.32 -10.06
CA LYS A 71 11.60 -8.46 -11.17
C LYS A 71 11.70 -6.96 -10.87
N LEU A 72 11.43 -6.54 -9.63
CA LEU A 72 11.38 -5.12 -9.29
C LEU A 72 12.65 -4.33 -9.67
N PRO A 73 13.86 -4.87 -9.46
CA PRO A 73 15.07 -4.14 -9.86
C PRO A 73 15.17 -3.89 -11.36
N LEU A 74 14.42 -4.65 -12.17
CA LEU A 74 14.43 -4.54 -13.62
C LEU A 74 13.32 -3.63 -14.16
N LEU A 75 12.38 -3.21 -13.30
CA LEU A 75 11.24 -2.40 -13.68
C LEU A 75 11.49 -0.92 -13.46
N SER A 76 10.89 -0.08 -14.31
CA SER A 76 10.85 1.37 -14.10
C SER A 76 9.87 1.72 -13.00
N GLU A 77 9.95 2.95 -12.47
CA GLU A 77 8.97 3.43 -11.49
C GLU A 77 7.55 3.40 -12.06
N ASP A 78 7.40 3.77 -13.32
CA ASP A 78 6.10 3.77 -13.98
C ASP A 78 5.51 2.36 -14.04
N GLU A 79 6.32 1.37 -14.35
CA GLU A 79 5.90 -0.03 -14.37
C GLU A 79 5.51 -0.54 -12.97
N MET A 80 6.29 -0.16 -11.94
CA MET A 80 5.98 -0.50 -10.56
C MET A 80 4.65 0.12 -10.10
N LEU A 81 4.42 1.39 -10.44
CA LEU A 81 3.16 2.06 -10.13
C LEU A 81 1.97 1.39 -10.81
N ALA A 82 2.15 0.97 -12.06
CA ALA A 82 1.12 0.25 -12.79
C ALA A 82 0.75 -1.08 -12.13
N LEU A 83 1.75 -1.82 -11.64
CA LEU A 83 1.52 -3.07 -10.92
C LEU A 83 0.71 -2.84 -9.63
N LEU A 84 1.09 -1.84 -8.85
CA LEU A 84 0.39 -1.51 -7.61
C LEU A 84 -1.05 -1.09 -7.86
N ALA A 85 -1.30 -0.36 -8.95
CA ALA A 85 -2.63 0.09 -9.31
C ALA A 85 -3.50 -1.04 -9.89
N GLU A 86 -2.88 -2.11 -10.38
CA GLU A 86 -3.58 -3.25 -10.95
C GLU A 86 -4.27 -4.09 -9.88
N ASP A 87 -3.62 -4.27 -8.72
CA ASP A 87 -4.15 -5.09 -7.63
C ASP A 87 -3.75 -4.52 -6.28
N GLY A 88 -4.76 -4.11 -5.49
CA GLY A 88 -4.55 -3.57 -4.16
C GLY A 88 -3.85 -4.52 -3.20
N MET A 89 -3.93 -5.83 -3.43
CA MET A 89 -3.25 -6.81 -2.58
C MET A 89 -1.74 -6.78 -2.72
N LEU A 90 -1.21 -6.13 -3.76
CA LEU A 90 0.23 -5.89 -3.91
C LEU A 90 0.71 -4.70 -3.09
N VAL A 91 -0.20 -3.86 -2.65
CA VAL A 91 0.14 -2.65 -1.89
C VAL A 91 0.38 -2.99 -0.42
N LYS A 92 1.43 -2.40 0.13
CA LYS A 92 1.76 -2.57 1.55
C LYS A 92 0.64 -1.99 2.42
N ARG A 93 0.30 -2.71 3.48
CA ARG A 93 -0.76 -2.30 4.40
C ARG A 93 -0.36 -2.58 5.86
N PRO A 94 -0.83 -1.76 6.78
CA PRO A 94 -1.60 -0.54 6.57
C PRO A 94 -0.74 0.59 6.03
N MET A 95 -1.39 1.58 5.40
CA MET A 95 -0.71 2.77 4.90
C MET A 95 -1.47 4.01 5.37
N LEU A 96 -0.75 4.95 5.97
CA LEU A 96 -1.32 6.23 6.40
C LEU A 96 -0.85 7.33 5.47
N ILE A 97 -1.82 8.07 4.90
CA ILE A 97 -1.55 9.18 4.00
C ILE A 97 -2.11 10.44 4.63
N GLY A 98 -1.21 11.35 4.95
CA GLY A 98 -1.58 12.62 5.57
C GLY A 98 -1.82 13.73 4.60
#